data_d938b52a67925bf32e2900db1cdc4eee
#
_entry.id   d938b52a67925bf32e2900db1cdc4eee
#
_cell.length_a   1.000
_cell.length_b   1.000
_cell.length_c   1.000
_cell.angle_alpha   90.00
_cell.angle_beta   90.00
_cell.angle_gamma   90.00
#
_symmetry.space_group_name_H-M   'P 1'
#
loop_
_entity.id
_entity.type
_entity.pdbx_description
1 polymer ?
#
loop_
_entity_poly.entity_id
_entity_poly.type
_entity_poly.pdbx_seq_one_letter_code
_entity_poly.pdbx_strand_id
1 'polypeptide(L)'
;MKIAIVTLGLLAWIGCHDESKSIKTDVVETDATWVNQLASDGCSWHFSVISGDSTFSVVPNEASVKKIESVLGKNESYYSLTPVHIQYSLTGNKTSILCGWGKKATLDEIDLVSIEKR
;
A
#
# COMPACT_ATOMS: atom_id res chain seq x y z
N MET A 1 15.18 43.72 -26.89
CA MET A 1 14.36 43.55 -26.76
C MET A 1 13.69 42.47 -26.75
N LYS A 2 13.49 41.98 -27.22
CA LYS A 2 12.89 40.96 -27.32
C LYS A 2 13.29 39.98 -26.49
N ILE A 3 14.23 39.81 -26.15
CA ILE A 3 14.74 38.97 -25.35
C ILE A 3 14.05 38.79 -24.16
N ALA A 4 13.88 39.72 -23.59
CA ALA A 4 13.25 39.70 -22.36
C ALA A 4 12.10 38.82 -22.40
N ILE A 5 11.37 38.92 -23.23
CA ILE A 5 10.28 38.15 -23.30
C ILE A 5 10.45 36.77 -23.15
N VAL A 6 11.25 36.27 -23.68
CA VAL A 6 11.43 34.99 -23.57
C VAL A 6 11.51 34.52 -22.28
N THR A 7 12.21 35.08 -21.54
CA THR A 7 12.33 34.69 -20.31
C THR A 7 11.17 34.49 -19.64
N LEU A 8 10.37 35.29 -19.67
CA LEU A 8 9.26 35.17 -19.01
C LEU A 8 8.55 34.03 -19.30
N GLY A 9 8.59 33.65 -20.35
CA GLY A 9 7.74 32.63 -20.65
C GLY A 9 8.15 31.49 -19.85
N LEU A 10 9.27 31.24 -19.77
CA LEU A 10 9.68 30.20 -19.15
C LEU A 10 9.33 30.10 -17.86
N LEU A 11 9.49 30.91 -17.18
CA LEU A 11 9.19 30.83 -15.93
C LEU A 11 7.90 30.49 -15.69
N ALA A 12 7.18 30.88 -16.33
CA ALA A 12 5.90 30.62 -16.13
C ALA A 12 5.72 29.18 -15.92
N TRP A 13 6.12 28.38 -16.62
CA TRP A 13 5.77 27.13 -16.47
C TRP A 13 6.41 26.44 -15.48
N ILE A 14 7.22 26.81 -15.08
CA ILE A 14 7.77 26.21 -14.14
C ILE A 14 6.98 26.18 -13.06
N GLY A 15 6.64 27.00 -12.74
CA GLY A 15 5.94 27.01 -11.65
C GLY A 15 4.84 26.15 -11.61
N CYS A 16 4.36 25.98 -12.27
CA CYS A 16 3.30 25.30 -12.21
C CYS A 16 3.31 24.06 -12.27
N HIS A 17 3.42 23.52 -12.47
CA HIS A 17 3.24 22.35 -12.59
C HIS A 17 3.59 21.68 -11.77
N ASP A 18 3.91 21.65 -11.38
CA ASP A 18 4.30 20.95 -10.64
C ASP A 18 3.62 20.80 -9.70
N GLU A 19 3.20 21.19 -9.27
CA GLU A 19 2.66 21.03 -8.40
C GLU A 19 1.72 20.34 -8.41
N SER A 20 1.15 20.25 -8.73
CA SER A 20 0.20 19.62 -8.77
C SER A 20 0.33 18.40 -8.53
N LYS A 21 0.81 17.84 -8.72
CA LYS A 21 0.96 16.72 -8.55
C LYS A 21 1.15 16.42 -7.39
N SER A 22 1.42 16.81 -6.94
CA SER A 22 1.76 16.59 -5.79
C SER A 22 0.81 16.09 -4.99
N ILE A 23 -0.10 16.14 -5.11
CA ILE A 23 -1.01 15.67 -4.40
C ILE A 23 -0.98 14.36 -4.32
N LYS A 24 -0.36 13.83 -4.79
CA LYS A 24 -0.34 12.66 -4.82
C LYS A 24 -0.23 12.02 -3.64
N THR A 25 -0.49 10.93 -3.48
CA THR A 25 -0.44 10.20 -2.32
C THR A 25 0.95 9.81 -2.08
N ASP A 26 1.34 9.75 -0.87
CA ASP A 26 2.69 9.36 -0.54
C ASP A 26 2.81 7.86 -0.65
N VAL A 27 3.93 7.40 -1.15
CA VAL A 27 4.23 6.00 -1.24
C VAL A 27 5.11 5.65 -0.04
N VAL A 28 4.74 4.59 0.67
CA VAL A 28 5.48 4.11 1.82
C VAL A 28 6.20 2.85 1.42
N GLU A 29 7.47 2.75 1.76
CA GLU A 29 8.25 1.56 1.48
C GLU A 29 8.67 0.95 2.80
N THR A 30 8.39 -0.32 3.00
CA THR A 30 8.65 -0.95 4.28
C THR A 30 8.68 -2.47 4.17
N ASP A 31 9.26 -3.09 5.17
CA ASP A 31 9.17 -4.53 5.30
C ASP A 31 7.84 -4.82 5.98
N ALA A 32 7.25 -5.94 5.65
CA ALA A 32 5.98 -6.34 6.21
C ALA A 32 5.88 -7.86 6.19
N THR A 33 4.80 -8.38 6.75
CA THR A 33 4.51 -9.80 6.69
C THR A 33 3.13 -9.96 6.06
N TRP A 34 3.03 -10.80 5.04
CA TRP A 34 1.76 -11.14 4.43
C TRP A 34 1.17 -12.27 5.26
N VAL A 35 0.05 -12.00 5.89
CA VAL A 35 -0.46 -12.85 6.96
C VAL A 35 -1.85 -13.38 6.72
N ASN A 36 -2.06 -14.65 7.02
CA ASN A 36 -3.39 -15.20 7.16
C ASN A 36 -3.36 -16.11 8.39
N GLN A 37 -4.14 -15.77 9.38
CA GLN A 37 -4.16 -16.54 10.62
C GLN A 37 -5.56 -17.02 10.99
N LEU A 38 -6.42 -17.20 10.00
CA LEU A 38 -7.76 -17.69 10.28
C LEU A 38 -7.75 -19.04 10.99
N ALA A 39 -6.81 -19.90 10.65
CA ALA A 39 -6.76 -21.20 11.27
C ALA A 39 -6.38 -21.16 12.75
N SER A 40 -5.82 -20.03 13.20
CA SER A 40 -5.42 -19.89 14.61
C SER A 40 -6.20 -18.76 15.28
N ASP A 41 -7.43 -18.51 14.82
CA ASP A 41 -8.29 -17.47 15.38
C ASP A 41 -7.78 -16.05 15.17
N GLY A 42 -6.90 -15.86 14.20
CA GLY A 42 -6.46 -14.52 13.81
C GLY A 42 -7.23 -14.04 12.61
N CYS A 43 -6.75 -13.01 11.98
CA CYS A 43 -7.45 -12.41 10.86
C CYS A 43 -7.04 -12.99 9.53
N SER A 44 -7.89 -12.82 8.52
CA SER A 44 -7.64 -13.31 7.18
C SER A 44 -6.56 -12.45 6.52
N TRP A 45 -6.35 -12.62 5.24
CA TRP A 45 -5.23 -12.01 4.54
C TRP A 45 -5.10 -10.50 4.74
N HIS A 46 -3.96 -10.08 5.19
CA HIS A 46 -3.63 -8.69 5.38
C HIS A 46 -2.11 -8.57 5.51
N PHE A 47 -1.59 -7.33 5.50
CA PHE A 47 -0.19 -7.10 5.78
C PHE A 47 -0.05 -6.62 7.22
N SER A 48 0.92 -7.16 7.92
CA SER A 48 1.31 -6.68 9.24
C SER A 48 2.58 -5.87 9.04
N VAL A 49 2.58 -4.63 9.44
CA VAL A 49 3.68 -3.70 9.24
C VAL A 49 4.24 -3.26 10.58
N ILE A 50 5.55 -3.32 10.73
CA ILE A 50 6.19 -2.85 11.95
C ILE A 50 6.87 -1.53 11.63
N SER A 51 6.54 -0.50 12.39
CA SER A 51 7.11 0.81 12.20
C SER A 51 7.59 1.30 13.56
N GLY A 52 8.91 1.27 13.77
CA GLY A 52 9.48 1.63 15.07
C GLY A 52 8.96 0.68 16.14
N ASP A 53 8.30 1.23 17.13
CA ASP A 53 7.76 0.43 18.21
C ASP A 53 6.30 0.03 17.98
N SER A 54 5.75 0.39 16.84
CA SER A 54 4.34 0.15 16.56
C SER A 54 4.15 -0.92 15.51
N THR A 55 3.07 -1.66 15.64
CA THR A 55 2.68 -2.64 14.63
C THR A 55 1.27 -2.30 14.21
N PHE A 56 1.01 -2.28 12.92
CA PHE A 56 -0.33 -2.03 12.44
C PHE A 56 -0.61 -2.92 11.23
N SER A 57 -1.87 -3.02 10.87
CA SER A 57 -2.28 -3.88 9.76
C SER A 57 -2.96 -3.06 8.68
N VAL A 58 -2.77 -3.47 7.44
CA VAL A 58 -3.43 -2.83 6.31
C VAL A 58 -3.89 -3.92 5.34
N VAL A 59 -4.89 -3.60 4.53
CA VAL A 59 -5.49 -4.56 3.62
C VAL A 59 -5.33 -4.10 2.18
N PRO A 60 -4.80 -4.94 1.29
CA PRO A 60 -4.66 -4.54 -0.11
C PRO A 60 -6.01 -4.52 -0.82
N ASN A 61 -6.16 -3.61 -1.77
CA ASN A 61 -7.36 -3.57 -2.59
C ASN A 61 -7.33 -4.72 -3.59
N GLU A 62 -8.41 -4.90 -4.34
CA GLU A 62 -8.49 -6.03 -5.27
C GLU A 62 -7.38 -6.08 -6.29
N ALA A 63 -7.04 -4.97 -6.87
CA ALA A 63 -6.00 -4.94 -7.88
C ALA A 63 -4.65 -5.34 -7.26
N SER A 64 -4.43 -4.99 -6.01
CA SER A 64 -3.20 -5.32 -5.32
C SER A 64 -3.10 -6.81 -5.03
N VAL A 65 -4.22 -7.45 -4.74
CA VAL A 65 -4.21 -8.88 -4.48
C VAL A 65 -3.67 -9.63 -5.69
N LYS A 66 -3.98 -9.18 -6.89
CA LYS A 66 -3.46 -9.83 -8.08
C LYS A 66 -1.94 -9.69 -8.18
N LYS A 67 -1.39 -8.57 -7.77
CA LYS A 67 0.05 -8.39 -7.75
C LYS A 67 0.68 -9.34 -6.74
N ILE A 68 0.06 -9.49 -5.59
CA ILE A 68 0.57 -10.36 -4.56
C ILE A 68 0.58 -11.80 -5.08
N GLU A 69 -0.49 -12.23 -5.71
CA GLU A 69 -0.55 -13.59 -6.23
C GLU A 69 0.47 -13.83 -7.33
N SER A 70 0.79 -12.82 -8.11
CA SER A 70 1.77 -13.00 -9.17
C SER A 70 3.18 -13.20 -8.62
N VAL A 71 3.45 -12.75 -7.43
CA VAL A 71 4.78 -12.87 -6.82
C VAL A 71 4.84 -14.01 -5.81
N LEU A 72 3.80 -14.17 -5.01
CA LEU A 72 3.80 -15.14 -3.93
C LEU A 72 2.99 -16.41 -4.22
N GLY A 73 2.24 -16.42 -5.30
CA GLY A 73 1.37 -17.55 -5.60
C GLY A 73 -0.01 -17.30 -5.04
N LYS A 74 -0.92 -18.21 -5.31
CA LYS A 74 -2.28 -18.04 -4.88
C LYS A 74 -2.47 -18.18 -3.40
N ASN A 75 -3.42 -17.44 -2.87
CA ASN A 75 -3.69 -17.41 -1.46
C ASN A 75 -4.63 -18.54 -1.07
N GLU A 76 -4.11 -19.74 -1.03
CA GLU A 76 -4.95 -20.92 -0.76
C GLU A 76 -4.80 -21.49 0.64
N SER A 77 -3.91 -20.96 1.42
CA SER A 77 -3.65 -21.49 2.75
C SER A 77 -4.49 -20.78 3.80
N TYR A 78 -4.88 -21.48 4.83
CA TYR A 78 -5.60 -20.87 5.94
C TYR A 78 -4.65 -20.41 7.05
N TYR A 79 -3.36 -20.63 6.88
CA TYR A 79 -2.38 -20.13 7.83
C TYR A 79 -1.09 -19.86 7.06
N SER A 80 -0.63 -18.65 7.07
CA SER A 80 0.59 -18.30 6.37
C SER A 80 1.18 -17.01 6.92
N LEU A 81 2.49 -16.99 7.03
CA LEU A 81 3.24 -15.81 7.42
C LEU A 81 4.41 -15.70 6.46
N THR A 82 4.34 -14.77 5.53
CA THR A 82 5.37 -14.63 4.51
C THR A 82 6.03 -13.26 4.60
N PRO A 83 7.33 -13.21 4.91
CA PRO A 83 8.03 -11.93 4.98
C PRO A 83 8.16 -11.33 3.59
N VAL A 84 7.88 -10.06 3.47
CA VAL A 84 7.92 -9.35 2.18
C VAL A 84 8.45 -7.94 2.37
N HIS A 85 8.79 -7.32 1.26
CA HIS A 85 9.13 -5.91 1.21
C HIS A 85 8.14 -5.27 0.26
N ILE A 86 7.47 -4.22 0.68
CA ILE A 86 6.40 -3.63 -0.13
C ILE A 86 6.54 -2.13 -0.27
N GLN A 87 5.94 -1.62 -1.34
CA GLN A 87 5.73 -0.19 -1.50
C GLN A 87 4.24 -0.03 -1.70
N TYR A 88 3.62 0.87 -0.99
CA TYR A 88 2.17 1.06 -1.06
C TYR A 88 1.75 2.48 -0.77
N SER A 89 0.53 2.81 -1.09
CA SER A 89 -0.06 4.07 -0.68
C SER A 89 -1.44 3.79 -0.11
N LEU A 90 -1.90 4.66 0.78
CA LEU A 90 -3.24 4.51 1.34
C LEU A 90 -4.26 4.97 0.32
N THR A 91 -5.36 4.25 0.21
CA THR A 91 -6.41 4.65 -0.74
C THR A 91 -7.37 5.66 -0.13
N GLY A 92 -7.34 5.80 1.17
CA GLY A 92 -8.30 6.65 1.85
C GLY A 92 -9.55 5.90 2.28
N ASN A 93 -9.68 4.66 1.86
CA ASN A 93 -10.83 3.83 2.23
C ASN A 93 -10.46 2.86 3.34
N LYS A 94 -11.47 2.25 3.94
CA LYS A 94 -11.25 1.21 4.93
C LYS A 94 -11.98 -0.03 4.48
N THR A 95 -11.48 -1.17 4.88
CA THR A 95 -12.03 -2.45 4.48
C THR A 95 -12.13 -3.35 5.70
N SER A 96 -13.19 -4.11 5.79
CA SER A 96 -13.35 -5.07 6.88
C SER A 96 -12.86 -6.43 6.43
N ILE A 97 -12.15 -7.12 7.31
CA ILE A 97 -11.73 -8.49 7.04
C ILE A 97 -12.23 -9.38 8.17
N LEU A 98 -12.33 -10.65 7.86
CA LEU A 98 -12.81 -11.62 8.82
C LEU A 98 -11.67 -12.03 9.74
N CYS A 99 -11.95 -12.07 11.03
CA CYS A 99 -11.01 -12.53 12.02
C CYS A 99 -11.63 -13.71 12.77
N GLY A 100 -10.87 -14.32 13.65
CA GLY A 100 -11.35 -15.47 14.37
C GLY A 100 -12.60 -15.20 15.15
N TRP A 101 -13.35 -16.25 15.44
CA TRP A 101 -14.59 -16.16 16.21
C TRP A 101 -15.66 -15.35 15.47
N GLY A 102 -15.57 -15.22 14.17
CA GLY A 102 -16.56 -14.49 13.39
C GLY A 102 -16.48 -12.99 13.55
N LYS A 103 -15.45 -12.48 14.20
CA LYS A 103 -15.32 -11.04 14.36
C LYS A 103 -14.76 -10.41 13.10
N LYS A 104 -14.97 -9.12 12.94
CA LYS A 104 -14.42 -8.41 11.81
C LYS A 104 -13.57 -7.26 12.30
N ALA A 105 -12.49 -6.99 11.58
CA ALA A 105 -11.63 -5.85 11.87
C ALA A 105 -11.70 -4.90 10.69
N THR A 106 -11.79 -3.61 10.95
CA THR A 106 -11.80 -2.60 9.89
C THR A 106 -10.42 -1.97 9.83
N LEU A 107 -9.78 -2.10 8.68
CA LEU A 107 -8.41 -1.66 8.51
C LEU A 107 -8.29 -0.73 7.32
N ASP A 108 -7.21 0.05 7.29
CA ASP A 108 -6.97 0.92 6.16
C ASP A 108 -6.69 0.10 4.92
N GLU A 109 -7.25 0.53 3.80
CA GLU A 109 -7.04 -0.12 2.53
C GLU A 109 -5.84 0.50 1.83
N ILE A 110 -5.02 -0.32 1.21
CA ILE A 110 -3.86 0.18 0.49
C ILE A 110 -3.88 -0.24 -0.97
N ASP A 111 -3.18 0.54 -1.76
CA ASP A 111 -2.93 0.23 -3.15
C ASP A 111 -1.44 -0.14 -3.22
N LEU A 112 -1.16 -1.37 -3.60
CA LEU A 112 0.20 -1.87 -3.58
C LEU A 112 0.93 -1.45 -4.86
N VAL A 113 2.07 -0.82 -4.69
CA VAL A 113 2.88 -0.40 -5.83
C VAL A 113 3.81 -1.56 -6.22
N SER A 114 4.44 -2.18 -5.26
CA SER A 114 5.32 -3.32 -5.55
C SER A 114 5.41 -4.24 -4.34
N ILE A 115 5.82 -5.47 -4.61
CA ILE A 115 5.99 -6.46 -3.56
C ILE A 115 7.06 -7.43 -3.99
N GLU A 116 7.90 -7.82 -3.05
CA GLU A 116 8.89 -8.86 -3.31
C GLU A 116 9.10 -9.64 -2.02
N LYS A 117 9.50 -10.90 -2.15
CA LYS A 117 9.77 -11.73 -0.99
C LYS A 117 11.06 -11.30 -0.35
N ARG A 118 11.13 -11.45 0.93
CA ARG A 118 12.36 -11.20 1.66
C ARG A 118 13.09 -12.48 1.94
#